data_ef6588b7c58f4fc4873a8a8c705e91c7
#
_entry.id   ef6588b7c58f4fc4873a8a8c705e91c7
#
_cell.length_a   1.000
_cell.length_b   1.000
_cell.length_c   1.000
_cell.angle_alpha   90.00
_cell.angle_beta   90.00
_cell.angle_gamma   90.00
#
_symmetry.space_group_name_H-M   'P 1'
#
loop_
_entity.id
_entity.type
_entity.pdbx_description
1 polymer ?
#
loop_
_entity_poly.entity_id
_entity_poly.type
_entity_poly.pdbx_seq_one_letter_code
_entity_poly.pdbx_strand_id
1 'polypeptide(L)'
;DDNKKMQMVLLNNILGGPGMNSRLNLNIREKYGFAYTIESQYNAYSDTGNFSIYMGVDPQSLDKAINLVLKELDKLKQNKLGTIQLLNAQNQLIGQLALSCESSLGELLSIARAGFSHEGIEPMHETVRKIRNLSASDILDVANEIFDRNNINLLIYKGTVN
;
A
#
# COMPACT_ATOMS: atom_id res chain seq x y z
N ASP A 1 5.14 4.97 -15.20
CA ASP A 1 4.68 6.35 -15.41
C ASP A 1 4.81 7.10 -14.08
N ASP A 2 5.75 8.04 -13.97
CA ASP A 2 6.05 8.79 -12.73
C ASP A 2 4.82 9.49 -12.14
N ASN A 3 3.86 9.82 -13.00
CA ASN A 3 2.63 10.50 -12.60
C ASN A 3 1.74 9.66 -11.66
N LYS A 4 1.89 8.33 -11.62
CA LYS A 4 1.05 7.45 -10.79
C LYS A 4 1.74 6.95 -9.52
N LYS A 5 3.03 7.22 -9.36
CA LYS A 5 3.82 6.74 -8.23
C LYS A 5 3.20 7.13 -6.88
N MET A 6 2.83 8.40 -6.72
CA MET A 6 2.26 8.88 -5.46
C MET A 6 0.87 8.31 -5.18
N GLN A 7 0.07 8.09 -6.22
CA GLN A 7 -1.23 7.40 -6.13
C GLN A 7 -1.05 5.97 -5.62
N MET A 8 -0.07 5.24 -6.16
CA MET A 8 0.27 3.88 -5.74
C MET A 8 0.76 3.82 -4.29
N VAL A 9 1.59 4.78 -3.87
CA VAL A 9 2.07 4.88 -2.48
C VAL A 9 0.90 5.09 -1.53
N LEU A 10 -0.03 6.02 -1.85
CA LEU A 10 -1.20 6.27 -1.00
C LEU A 10 -2.16 5.07 -1.01
N LEU A 11 -2.40 4.44 -2.17
CA LEU A 11 -3.22 3.23 -2.28
C LEU A 11 -2.65 2.09 -1.43
N ASN A 12 -1.33 1.87 -1.49
CA ASN A 12 -0.64 0.88 -0.67
C ASN A 12 -0.81 1.17 0.82
N ASN A 13 -0.65 2.42 1.24
CA ASN A 13 -0.82 2.82 2.63
C ASN A 13 -2.25 2.55 3.14
N ILE A 14 -3.27 2.84 2.33
CA ILE A 14 -4.68 2.57 2.64
C ILE A 14 -4.96 1.08 2.74
N LEU A 15 -4.43 0.28 1.82
CA LEU A 15 -4.75 -1.14 1.73
C LEU A 15 -4.08 -1.95 2.83
N GLY A 16 -2.76 -1.92 2.93
CA GLY A 16 -1.99 -2.76 3.85
C GLY A 16 -0.66 -2.15 4.26
N GLY A 17 -0.57 -0.81 4.29
CA GLY A 17 0.59 -0.09 4.82
C GLY A 17 0.85 -0.38 6.30
N PRO A 18 1.92 0.19 6.87
CA PRO A 18 2.41 -0.17 8.22
C PRO A 18 1.45 0.23 9.36
N GLY A 19 0.41 0.99 9.08
CA GLY A 19 -0.59 1.37 10.08
C GLY A 19 -1.55 0.22 10.40
N MET A 20 -1.82 0.00 11.69
CA MET A 20 -2.81 -1.00 12.14
C MET A 20 -4.24 -0.69 11.65
N ASN A 21 -4.51 0.53 11.24
CA ASN A 21 -5.78 0.99 10.67
C ASN A 21 -5.90 0.76 9.15
N SER A 22 -4.92 0.10 8.52
CA SER A 22 -5.03 -0.29 7.12
C SER A 22 -6.18 -1.29 6.89
N ARG A 23 -6.78 -1.29 5.70
CA ARG A 23 -7.98 -2.09 5.40
C ARG A 23 -7.77 -3.58 5.60
N LEU A 24 -6.62 -4.10 5.19
CA LEU A 24 -6.29 -5.52 5.36
C LEU A 24 -6.16 -5.88 6.84
N ASN A 25 -5.49 -5.04 7.65
CA ASN A 25 -5.38 -5.28 9.09
C ASN A 25 -6.76 -5.26 9.76
N LEU A 26 -7.55 -4.22 9.55
CA LEU A 26 -8.87 -4.09 10.19
C LEU A 26 -9.85 -5.19 9.76
N ASN A 27 -9.92 -5.47 8.46
CA ASN A 27 -10.96 -6.33 7.90
C ASN A 27 -10.61 -7.82 7.87
N ILE A 28 -9.33 -8.20 8.01
CA ILE A 28 -8.91 -9.60 7.95
C ILE A 28 -8.27 -10.04 9.25
N ARG A 29 -7.31 -9.27 9.76
CA ARG A 29 -6.61 -9.62 10.98
C ARG A 29 -7.46 -9.35 12.22
N GLU A 30 -7.91 -8.11 12.42
CA GLU A 30 -8.63 -7.71 13.64
C GLU A 30 -10.06 -8.30 13.67
N LYS A 31 -10.78 -8.21 12.57
CA LYS A 31 -12.19 -8.61 12.54
C LYS A 31 -12.39 -10.12 12.55
N TYR A 32 -11.56 -10.87 11.85
CA TYR A 32 -11.73 -12.33 11.67
C TYR A 32 -10.64 -13.16 12.31
N GLY A 33 -9.49 -12.58 12.66
CA GLY A 33 -8.37 -13.31 13.25
C GLY A 33 -7.74 -14.33 12.31
N PHE A 34 -7.92 -14.22 10.99
CA PHE A 34 -7.45 -15.22 10.03
C PHE A 34 -5.97 -15.08 9.69
N ALA A 35 -5.39 -13.90 9.90
CA ALA A 35 -4.00 -13.65 9.58
C ALA A 35 -3.20 -13.24 10.82
N TYR A 36 -2.02 -13.82 11.00
CA TYR A 36 -1.04 -13.40 12.01
C TYR A 36 -0.32 -12.13 11.59
N THR A 37 0.01 -12.05 10.30
CA THR A 37 0.56 -10.88 9.66
C THR A 37 -0.12 -10.69 8.30
N ILE A 38 -0.36 -9.45 7.93
CA ILE A 38 -0.90 -9.09 6.63
C ILE A 38 -0.44 -7.68 6.29
N GLU A 39 0.16 -7.53 5.13
CA GLU A 39 0.69 -6.26 4.65
C GLU A 39 0.63 -6.19 3.13
N SER A 40 0.64 -4.98 2.60
CA SER A 40 0.86 -4.75 1.19
C SER A 40 2.11 -3.92 0.97
N GLN A 41 2.81 -4.16 -0.14
CA GLN A 41 4.03 -3.48 -0.52
C GLN A 41 3.95 -3.04 -1.97
N TYR A 42 4.38 -1.82 -2.22
CA TYR A 42 4.59 -1.27 -3.54
C TYR A 42 6.07 -0.96 -3.73
N ASN A 43 6.69 -1.62 -4.70
CA ASN A 43 8.08 -1.39 -5.08
C ASN A 43 8.11 -0.81 -6.50
N ALA A 44 8.58 0.42 -6.61
CA ALA A 44 8.85 1.06 -7.89
C ALA A 44 10.30 0.80 -8.29
N TYR A 45 10.50 0.32 -9.51
CA TYR A 45 11.80 0.17 -10.16
C TYR A 45 11.89 1.18 -11.32
N SER A 46 13.07 1.32 -11.92
CA SER A 46 13.30 2.29 -13.01
C SER A 46 12.49 2.00 -14.28
N ASP A 47 12.16 0.75 -14.53
CA ASP A 47 11.50 0.25 -15.75
C ASP A 47 10.17 -0.46 -15.49
N THR A 48 9.87 -0.78 -14.24
CA THR A 48 8.68 -1.54 -13.87
C THR A 48 8.26 -1.26 -12.42
N GLY A 49 7.21 -1.91 -11.96
CA GLY A 49 6.76 -1.87 -10.56
C GLY A 49 6.12 -3.18 -10.15
N ASN A 50 6.17 -3.44 -8.85
CA ASN A 50 5.52 -4.60 -8.24
C ASN A 50 4.62 -4.15 -7.10
N PHE A 51 3.37 -4.62 -7.12
CA PHE A 51 2.45 -4.51 -5.99
C PHE A 51 2.18 -5.91 -5.45
N SER A 52 2.50 -6.14 -4.19
CA SER A 52 2.34 -7.45 -3.56
C SER A 52 1.55 -7.34 -2.25
N ILE A 53 0.84 -8.41 -1.93
CA ILE A 53 0.19 -8.60 -0.62
C ILE A 53 0.78 -9.87 -0.03
N TYR A 54 1.35 -9.74 1.14
CA TYR A 54 1.85 -10.86 1.93
C TYR A 54 0.94 -11.12 3.11
N MET A 55 0.66 -12.39 3.39
CA MET A 55 -0.08 -12.78 4.58
C MET A 55 0.39 -14.12 5.14
N GLY A 56 0.55 -14.17 6.46
CA GLY A 56 0.74 -15.41 7.21
C GLY A 56 -0.59 -15.83 7.84
N VAL A 57 -1.10 -16.99 7.44
CA VAL A 57 -2.43 -17.47 7.86
C VAL A 57 -2.37 -18.92 8.31
N ASP A 58 -3.32 -19.31 9.16
CA ASP A 58 -3.55 -20.71 9.46
C ASP A 58 -4.02 -21.47 8.20
N PRO A 59 -3.51 -22.68 7.92
CA PRO A 59 -3.92 -23.47 6.75
C PRO A 59 -5.43 -23.63 6.59
N GLN A 60 -6.17 -23.76 7.69
CA GLN A 60 -7.63 -23.92 7.67
C GLN A 60 -8.37 -22.63 7.28
N SER A 61 -7.73 -21.46 7.41
CA SER A 61 -8.30 -20.15 7.12
C SER A 61 -7.83 -19.57 5.78
N LEU A 62 -6.94 -20.25 5.07
CA LEU A 62 -6.27 -19.75 3.88
C LEU A 62 -7.26 -19.27 2.80
N ASP A 63 -8.18 -20.12 2.37
CA ASP A 63 -9.13 -19.79 1.31
C ASP A 63 -10.07 -18.65 1.71
N LYS A 64 -10.46 -18.59 2.98
CA LYS A 64 -11.28 -17.51 3.52
C LYS A 64 -10.51 -16.19 3.52
N ALA A 65 -9.25 -16.21 3.94
CA ALA A 65 -8.39 -15.02 3.95
C ALA A 65 -8.13 -14.49 2.53
N ILE A 66 -7.82 -15.37 1.57
CA ILE A 66 -7.67 -15.00 0.15
C ILE A 66 -8.94 -14.32 -0.37
N ASN A 67 -10.11 -14.93 -0.12
CA ASN A 67 -11.39 -14.35 -0.57
C ASN A 67 -11.68 -12.99 0.07
N LEU A 68 -11.27 -12.76 1.31
CA LEU A 68 -11.42 -11.46 1.97
C LEU A 68 -10.48 -10.42 1.37
N VAL A 69 -9.23 -10.77 1.08
CA VAL A 69 -8.30 -9.90 0.34
C VAL A 69 -8.91 -9.46 -0.98
N LEU A 70 -9.36 -10.42 -1.80
CA LEU A 70 -9.96 -10.12 -3.10
C LEU A 70 -11.20 -9.21 -2.97
N LYS A 71 -12.02 -9.40 -1.94
CA LYS A 71 -13.15 -8.51 -1.66
C LYS A 71 -12.72 -7.09 -1.29
N GLU A 72 -11.63 -6.92 -0.55
CA GLU A 72 -11.11 -5.58 -0.23
C GLU A 72 -10.55 -4.89 -1.48
N LEU A 73 -9.89 -5.62 -2.38
CA LEU A 73 -9.46 -5.09 -3.68
C LEU A 73 -10.65 -4.63 -4.52
N ASP A 74 -11.70 -5.47 -4.62
CA ASP A 74 -12.93 -5.11 -5.35
C ASP A 74 -13.61 -3.86 -4.76
N LYS A 75 -13.65 -3.72 -3.43
CA LYS A 75 -14.22 -2.52 -2.80
C LYS A 75 -13.45 -1.25 -3.18
N LEU A 76 -12.12 -1.31 -3.29
CA LEU A 76 -11.30 -0.18 -3.71
C LEU A 76 -11.50 0.17 -5.18
N LYS A 77 -11.83 -0.83 -6.02
CA LYS A 77 -12.15 -0.63 -7.44
C LYS A 77 -13.56 -0.08 -7.67
N GLN A 78 -14.51 -0.39 -6.80
CA GLN A 78 -15.92 -0.07 -7.02
C GLN A 78 -16.36 1.21 -6.28
N ASN A 79 -15.71 1.53 -5.16
CA ASN A 79 -16.17 2.60 -4.30
C ASN A 79 -15.08 3.66 -4.12
N LYS A 80 -15.41 4.89 -4.51
CA LYS A 80 -14.57 6.05 -4.17
C LYS A 80 -14.42 6.19 -2.66
N LEU A 81 -13.24 6.61 -2.24
CA LEU A 81 -13.02 7.01 -0.84
C LEU A 81 -13.89 8.20 -0.50
N GLY A 82 -14.52 8.17 0.67
CA GLY A 82 -15.18 9.36 1.22
C GLY A 82 -14.14 10.44 1.57
N THR A 83 -14.59 11.69 1.61
CA THR A 83 -13.72 12.86 1.87
C THR A 83 -12.90 12.69 3.15
N ILE A 84 -13.53 12.24 4.24
CA ILE A 84 -12.86 12.03 5.53
C ILE A 84 -11.85 10.87 5.44
N GLN A 85 -12.19 9.80 4.71
CA GLN A 85 -11.30 8.65 4.54
C GLN A 85 -10.03 9.04 3.78
N LEU A 86 -10.18 9.79 2.70
CA LEU A 86 -9.06 10.32 1.92
C LEU A 86 -8.17 11.23 2.77
N LEU A 87 -8.78 12.20 3.47
CA LEU A 87 -8.04 13.14 4.33
C LEU A 87 -7.25 12.40 5.42
N ASN A 88 -7.85 11.41 6.07
CA ASN A 88 -7.18 10.61 7.09
C ASN A 88 -6.01 9.80 6.50
N ALA A 89 -6.18 9.20 5.32
CA ALA A 89 -5.12 8.47 4.65
C ALA A 89 -3.95 9.38 4.25
N GLN A 90 -4.25 10.57 3.72
CA GLN A 90 -3.24 11.58 3.40
C GLN A 90 -2.48 12.03 4.65
N ASN A 91 -3.19 12.35 5.74
CA ASN A 91 -2.59 12.76 7.01
C ASN A 91 -1.69 11.67 7.59
N GLN A 92 -2.14 10.42 7.55
CA GLN A 92 -1.36 9.26 8.02
C GLN A 92 -0.07 9.10 7.21
N LEU A 93 -0.14 9.16 5.89
CA LEU A 93 1.04 9.03 5.03
C LEU A 93 2.02 10.18 5.28
N ILE A 94 1.54 11.41 5.38
CA ILE A 94 2.37 12.59 5.70
C ILE A 94 3.03 12.44 7.07
N GLY A 95 2.30 11.97 8.07
CA GLY A 95 2.85 11.72 9.40
C GLY A 95 3.94 10.66 9.40
N GLN A 96 3.76 9.57 8.66
CA GLN A 96 4.78 8.53 8.51
C GLN A 96 6.04 9.06 7.81
N LEU A 97 5.88 9.88 6.78
CA LEU A 97 7.00 10.52 6.10
C LEU A 97 7.75 11.49 7.04
N ALA A 98 7.04 12.29 7.82
CA ALA A 98 7.65 13.19 8.79
C ALA A 98 8.48 12.42 9.83
N LEU A 99 7.93 11.35 10.40
CA LEU A 99 8.64 10.47 11.34
C LEU A 99 9.87 9.81 10.71
N SER A 100 9.83 9.45 9.43
CA SER A 100 10.98 8.87 8.74
C SER A 100 12.15 9.85 8.58
N CYS A 101 11.87 11.15 8.53
CA CYS A 101 12.88 12.21 8.44
C CYS A 101 13.51 12.57 9.82
N GLU A 102 12.96 12.10 10.94
CA GLU A 102 13.57 12.32 12.26
C GLU A 102 14.87 11.53 12.45
N SER A 103 15.06 10.46 11.68
CA SER A 103 16.29 9.68 11.70
C SER A 103 17.31 10.26 10.71
N SER A 104 18.39 10.84 11.20
CA SER A 104 19.49 11.37 10.35
C SER A 104 20.06 10.29 9.41
N LEU A 105 20.11 9.02 9.85
CA LEU A 105 20.53 7.91 9.00
C LEU A 105 19.49 7.63 7.91
N GLY A 106 18.20 7.66 8.25
CA GLY A 106 17.10 7.51 7.31
C GLY A 106 17.10 8.60 6.25
N GLU A 107 17.29 9.84 6.65
CA GLU A 107 17.41 10.99 5.75
C GLU A 107 18.62 10.85 4.81
N LEU A 108 19.79 10.52 5.35
CA LEU A 108 21.00 10.29 4.55
C LEU A 108 20.81 9.19 3.52
N LEU A 109 20.23 8.06 3.91
CA LEU A 109 19.95 6.95 2.98
C LEU A 109 18.92 7.35 1.92
N SER A 110 17.92 8.16 2.27
CA SER A 110 16.93 8.69 1.33
C SER A 110 17.58 9.60 0.30
N ILE A 111 18.42 10.53 0.74
CA ILE A 111 19.20 11.44 -0.12
C ILE A 111 20.13 10.63 -1.04
N ALA A 112 20.85 9.65 -0.48
CA ALA A 112 21.75 8.80 -1.28
C ALA A 112 20.98 8.03 -2.38
N ARG A 113 19.84 7.43 -2.05
CA ARG A 113 18.99 6.73 -3.03
C ARG A 113 18.47 7.69 -4.11
N ALA A 114 18.01 8.88 -3.72
CA ALA A 114 17.57 9.91 -4.67
C ALA A 114 18.70 10.37 -5.61
N GLY A 115 19.92 10.44 -5.11
CA GLY A 115 21.11 10.76 -5.91
C GLY A 115 21.46 9.70 -6.98
N PHE A 116 21.06 8.44 -6.78
CA PHE A 116 21.19 7.37 -7.79
C PHE A 116 19.98 7.27 -8.73
N SER A 117 18.87 7.89 -8.39
CA SER A 117 17.70 7.97 -9.26
C SER A 117 17.80 9.20 -10.16
N HIS A 118 17.26 9.12 -11.37
CA HIS A 118 17.22 10.27 -12.28
C HIS A 118 16.20 11.34 -11.83
N GLU A 119 15.41 11.08 -10.81
CA GLU A 119 14.37 11.98 -10.30
C GLU A 119 14.92 13.14 -9.45
N GLY A 120 16.16 13.01 -8.95
CA GLY A 120 16.77 13.99 -8.06
C GLY A 120 16.19 13.98 -6.64
N ILE A 121 16.66 14.91 -5.81
CA ILE A 121 16.19 15.05 -4.41
C ILE A 121 14.96 15.93 -4.39
N GLU A 122 13.80 15.35 -4.04
CA GLU A 122 12.57 16.10 -3.89
C GLU A 122 12.42 16.62 -2.45
N PRO A 123 12.21 17.93 -2.25
CA PRO A 123 11.98 18.49 -0.92
C PRO A 123 10.68 17.95 -0.30
N MET A 124 10.68 17.71 1.02
CA MET A 124 9.53 17.17 1.77
C MET A 124 8.23 17.94 1.52
N HIS A 125 8.30 19.26 1.44
CA HIS A 125 7.10 20.08 1.23
C HIS A 125 6.46 19.85 -0.14
N GLU A 126 7.24 19.51 -1.17
CA GLU A 126 6.73 19.15 -2.50
C GLU A 126 6.03 17.78 -2.46
N THR A 127 6.63 16.80 -1.79
CA THR A 127 6.01 15.48 -1.57
C THR A 127 4.69 15.63 -0.81
N VAL A 128 4.66 16.44 0.26
CA VAL A 128 3.42 16.73 1.00
C VAL A 128 2.37 17.39 0.08
N ARG A 129 2.77 18.33 -0.76
CA ARG A 129 1.88 18.98 -1.72
C ARG A 129 1.29 17.96 -2.71
N LYS A 130 2.10 17.06 -3.25
CA LYS A 130 1.64 15.98 -4.15
C LYS A 130 0.62 15.09 -3.45
N ILE A 131 0.88 14.66 -2.21
CA ILE A 131 -0.05 13.83 -1.44
C ILE A 131 -1.38 14.57 -1.20
N ARG A 132 -1.33 15.86 -0.83
CA ARG A 132 -2.54 16.67 -0.60
C ARG A 132 -3.39 16.87 -1.85
N ASN A 133 -2.78 16.90 -3.02
CA ASN A 133 -3.46 17.10 -4.29
C ASN A 133 -4.11 15.80 -4.83
N LEU A 134 -3.84 14.64 -4.25
CA LEU A 134 -4.49 13.39 -4.66
C LEU A 134 -5.98 13.42 -4.36
N SER A 135 -6.77 13.07 -5.36
CA SER A 135 -8.22 12.95 -5.23
C SER A 135 -8.66 11.50 -4.99
N ALA A 136 -9.90 11.32 -4.55
CA ALA A 136 -10.49 9.99 -4.44
C ALA A 136 -10.67 9.30 -5.80
N SER A 137 -10.76 10.07 -6.89
CA SER A 137 -10.79 9.55 -8.26
C SER A 137 -9.45 8.96 -8.64
N ASP A 138 -8.34 9.64 -8.35
CA ASP A 138 -7.00 9.16 -8.64
C ASP A 138 -6.73 7.79 -8.00
N ILE A 139 -7.20 7.61 -6.77
CA ILE A 139 -7.06 6.31 -6.06
C ILE A 139 -7.96 5.24 -6.67
N LEU A 140 -9.17 5.59 -7.07
CA LEU A 140 -10.08 4.66 -7.75
C LEU A 140 -9.50 4.22 -9.11
N ASP A 141 -8.96 5.16 -9.88
CA ASP A 141 -8.44 4.90 -11.22
C ASP A 141 -7.21 3.98 -11.15
N VAL A 142 -6.27 4.26 -10.25
CA VAL A 142 -5.10 3.39 -10.09
C VAL A 142 -5.47 2.02 -9.51
N ALA A 143 -6.46 1.93 -8.61
CA ALA A 143 -6.95 0.65 -8.10
C ALA A 143 -7.59 -0.21 -9.22
N ASN A 144 -8.33 0.41 -10.15
CA ASN A 144 -8.91 -0.29 -11.29
C ASN A 144 -7.85 -0.80 -12.26
N GLU A 145 -6.76 -0.05 -12.43
CA GLU A 145 -5.67 -0.42 -13.32
C GLU A 145 -4.88 -1.63 -12.78
N ILE A 146 -4.51 -1.62 -11.49
CA ILE A 146 -3.59 -2.63 -10.94
C ILE A 146 -4.29 -3.87 -10.36
N PHE A 147 -5.53 -3.75 -9.88
CA PHE A 147 -6.24 -4.87 -9.27
C PHE A 147 -7.12 -5.64 -10.26
N ASP A 148 -6.62 -5.85 -11.48
CA ASP A 148 -7.27 -6.75 -12.42
C ASP A 148 -7.07 -8.19 -11.97
N ARG A 149 -8.18 -8.91 -11.71
CA ARG A 149 -8.16 -10.30 -11.24
C ARG A 149 -7.45 -11.25 -12.21
N ASN A 150 -7.44 -10.95 -13.51
CA ASN A 150 -6.76 -11.77 -14.51
C ASN A 150 -5.22 -11.65 -14.43
N ASN A 151 -4.72 -10.60 -13.80
CA ASN A 151 -3.29 -10.32 -13.66
C ASN A 151 -2.76 -10.61 -12.24
N ILE A 152 -3.63 -11.09 -11.33
CA ILE A 152 -3.20 -11.46 -9.97
C ILE A 152 -2.57 -12.85 -10.00
N ASN A 153 -1.31 -12.94 -9.60
CA ASN A 153 -0.62 -14.19 -9.37
C ASN A 153 -0.65 -14.54 -7.88
N LEU A 154 -0.90 -15.80 -7.58
CA LEU A 154 -0.96 -16.30 -6.21
C LEU A 154 0.14 -17.33 -5.97
N LEU A 155 0.98 -17.07 -4.96
CA LEU A 155 2.02 -17.99 -4.49
C LEU A 155 1.67 -18.45 -3.08
N ILE A 156 1.54 -19.77 -2.90
CA ILE A 156 1.18 -20.36 -1.61
C ILE A 156 2.28 -21.29 -1.14
N TYR A 157 2.81 -21.02 0.06
CA TYR A 157 3.67 -21.94 0.78
C TYR A 157 2.85 -22.66 1.84
N LYS A 158 2.71 -23.99 1.71
CA LYS A 158 2.04 -24.83 2.70
C LYS A 158 3.09 -25.55 3.52
N GLY A 159 3.01 -25.43 4.85
CA GLY A 159 3.80 -26.27 5.75
C GLY A 159 3.38 -27.73 5.61
N THR A 160 4.34 -28.65 5.61
CA THR A 160 4.06 -30.08 5.79
C THR A 160 3.63 -30.30 7.24
N VAL A 161 2.39 -30.71 7.44
CA VAL A 161 1.94 -31.22 8.75
C VAL A 161 2.57 -32.58 8.86
N ASN A 162 3.58 -32.74 9.73
CA ASN A 162 4.07 -34.06 10.16
C ASN A 162 3.15 -34.58 11.25
#